data_d3ac1d345783dbb58877172291bf6d47
#
_entry.id   d3ac1d345783dbb58877172291bf6d47
#
_cell.length_a   1.000
_cell.length_b   1.000
_cell.length_c   1.000
_cell.angle_alpha   90.00
_cell.angle_beta   90.00
_cell.angle_gamma   90.00
#
_symmetry.space_group_name_H-M   'P 1'
#
loop_
_entity.id
_entity.type
_entity.pdbx_description
1 polymer ?
#
loop_
_entity_poly.entity_id
_entity_poly.type
_entity_poly.pdbx_seq_one_letter_code
_entity_poly.pdbx_strand_id
1 'polypeptide(L)'
;IDTSAIVTAGLDINENHNVRFTSTTLRKTDDRVNELTGDLAAENIVRINEIEYIERELMSNQLQGDHYFPSINELVVNWRYSDVTATRDVPDNRRYRYDLLNGAYTFSTRADGNVRRFMALEDNASDFGLDATMVLYGPANSVITAQAGYVQNEKERNSEIRRYTFFDRGSLANDQNLLQQDLETVFAPENIAPNGFELRELTRATDN
;
A
#
# COMPACT_ATOMS: atom_id res chain seq x y z
N ILE A 1 -13.33 -6.67 1.12
CA ILE A 1 -13.85 -7.02 -0.22
C ILE A 1 -12.66 -7.16 -1.14
N ASP A 2 -12.59 -8.27 -1.86
CA ASP A 2 -11.52 -8.53 -2.84
C ASP A 2 -12.16 -8.62 -4.22
N THR A 3 -11.61 -7.89 -5.17
CA THR A 3 -12.06 -7.90 -6.56
C THR A 3 -10.84 -8.05 -7.46
N SER A 4 -10.95 -8.91 -8.47
CA SER A 4 -9.89 -9.09 -9.47
C SER A 4 -10.49 -9.22 -10.87
N ALA A 5 -9.78 -8.70 -11.85
CA ALA A 5 -10.10 -8.85 -13.25
C ALA A 5 -8.81 -9.04 -14.05
N ILE A 6 -8.85 -9.97 -14.99
CA ILE A 6 -7.77 -10.20 -15.95
C ILE A 6 -8.37 -10.24 -17.36
N VAL A 7 -7.83 -9.42 -18.24
CA VAL A 7 -8.20 -9.37 -19.65
C VAL A 7 -6.96 -9.66 -20.47
N THR A 8 -7.06 -10.62 -21.38
CA THR A 8 -5.99 -10.96 -22.32
C THR A 8 -6.52 -10.89 -23.74
N ALA A 9 -5.78 -10.25 -24.62
CA ALA A 9 -6.03 -10.22 -26.05
C ALA A 9 -4.75 -10.64 -26.80
N GLY A 10 -4.87 -11.54 -27.76
CA GLY A 10 -3.78 -11.99 -28.60
C GLY A 10 -4.08 -11.70 -30.07
N LEU A 11 -3.04 -11.40 -30.83
CA LEU A 11 -3.09 -11.21 -32.28
C LEU A 11 -1.98 -12.05 -32.92
N ASP A 12 -2.37 -13.06 -33.67
CA ASP A 12 -1.49 -13.80 -34.57
C ASP A 12 -1.45 -13.07 -35.91
N ILE A 13 -0.34 -12.37 -36.18
CA ILE A 13 -0.15 -11.63 -37.44
C ILE A 13 0.03 -12.64 -38.57
N ASN A 14 0.78 -13.70 -38.28
CA ASN A 14 0.96 -14.89 -39.12
C ASN A 14 1.54 -16.04 -38.27
N GLU A 15 1.93 -17.16 -38.89
CA GLU A 15 2.47 -18.36 -38.20
C GLU A 15 3.75 -18.08 -37.39
N ASN A 16 4.47 -16.99 -37.68
CA ASN A 16 5.78 -16.66 -37.10
C ASN A 16 5.75 -15.45 -36.20
N HIS A 17 4.65 -14.71 -36.14
CA HIS A 17 4.59 -13.44 -35.41
C HIS A 17 3.31 -13.32 -34.62
N ASN A 18 3.44 -13.20 -33.33
CA ASN A 18 2.29 -12.93 -32.44
C ASN A 18 2.57 -11.77 -31.48
N VAL A 19 1.51 -11.14 -31.04
CA VAL A 19 1.53 -10.10 -30.02
C VAL A 19 0.40 -10.37 -29.03
N ARG A 20 0.68 -10.21 -27.74
CA ARG A 20 -0.28 -10.44 -26.68
C ARG A 20 -0.29 -9.25 -25.72
N PHE A 21 -1.48 -8.78 -25.41
CA PHE A 21 -1.73 -7.81 -24.37
C PHE A 21 -2.44 -8.48 -23.19
N THR A 22 -1.99 -8.19 -21.96
CA THR A 22 -2.65 -8.65 -20.76
C THR A 22 -2.78 -7.47 -19.80
N SER A 23 -4.00 -7.21 -19.32
CA SER A 23 -4.30 -6.25 -18.29
C SER A 23 -4.83 -6.96 -17.05
N THR A 24 -4.27 -6.67 -15.90
CA THR A 24 -4.67 -7.24 -14.61
C THR A 24 -5.00 -6.11 -13.65
N THR A 25 -6.16 -6.18 -13.03
CA THR A 25 -6.56 -5.26 -11.95
C THR A 25 -6.93 -6.08 -10.73
N LEU A 26 -6.33 -5.74 -9.59
CA LEU A 26 -6.63 -6.32 -8.29
C LEU A 26 -6.98 -5.19 -7.33
N ARG A 27 -8.05 -5.35 -6.55
CA ARG A 27 -8.41 -4.45 -5.47
C ARG A 27 -8.74 -5.27 -4.23
N LYS A 28 -8.13 -4.88 -3.12
CA LYS A 28 -8.39 -5.48 -1.82
C LYS A 28 -8.67 -4.40 -0.79
N THR A 29 -9.79 -4.55 -0.09
CA THR A 29 -10.20 -3.67 1.00
C THR A 29 -10.29 -4.46 2.30
N ASP A 30 -9.56 -4.01 3.32
CA ASP A 30 -9.63 -4.52 4.68
C ASP A 30 -10.25 -3.45 5.57
N ASP A 31 -11.34 -3.81 6.26
CA ASP A 31 -11.98 -3.00 7.28
C ASP A 31 -11.92 -3.76 8.60
N ARG A 32 -11.29 -3.16 9.60
CA ARG A 32 -11.00 -3.81 10.88
C ARG A 32 -11.35 -2.92 12.05
N VAL A 33 -12.02 -3.51 13.02
CA VAL A 33 -12.22 -2.93 14.35
C VAL A 33 -11.65 -3.92 15.36
N ASN A 34 -10.64 -3.49 16.10
CA ASN A 34 -10.01 -4.29 17.15
C ASN A 34 -10.21 -3.62 18.50
N GLU A 35 -10.60 -4.42 19.49
CA GLU A 35 -10.54 -4.03 20.88
C GLU A 35 -9.59 -4.97 21.62
N LEU A 36 -8.58 -4.42 22.26
CA LEU A 36 -7.63 -5.14 23.08
C LEU A 36 -7.74 -4.65 24.52
N THR A 37 -7.99 -5.58 25.44
CA THR A 37 -8.00 -5.29 26.88
C THR A 37 -6.95 -6.16 27.55
N GLY A 38 -6.11 -5.55 28.39
CA GLY A 38 -5.06 -6.27 29.10
C GLY A 38 -4.22 -5.37 29.99
N ASP A 39 -3.27 -5.99 30.68
CA ASP A 39 -2.26 -5.28 31.48
C ASP A 39 -1.11 -4.85 30.54
N LEU A 40 -0.84 -3.58 30.51
CA LEU A 40 0.27 -3.03 29.73
C LEU A 40 1.43 -2.68 30.69
N ALA A 41 2.48 -3.50 30.68
CA ALA A 41 3.72 -3.29 31.43
C ALA A 41 3.55 -3.15 32.95
N ALA A 42 2.63 -3.91 33.56
CA ALA A 42 2.33 -3.94 34.98
C ALA A 42 1.90 -2.58 35.59
N GLU A 43 1.48 -1.63 34.76
CA GLU A 43 1.08 -0.31 35.26
C GLU A 43 -0.43 -0.20 35.49
N ASN A 44 -1.23 -0.59 34.52
CA ASN A 44 -2.70 -0.50 34.58
C ASN A 44 -3.35 -1.41 33.54
N ILE A 45 -4.58 -1.86 33.83
CA ILE A 45 -5.43 -2.46 32.83
C ILE A 45 -5.83 -1.38 31.83
N VAL A 46 -5.54 -1.64 30.57
CA VAL A 46 -5.87 -0.73 29.47
C VAL A 46 -6.84 -1.38 28.49
N ARG A 47 -7.66 -0.56 27.85
CA ARG A 47 -8.44 -0.93 26.67
C ARG A 47 -8.01 -0.07 25.52
N ILE A 48 -7.59 -0.71 24.43
CA ILE A 48 -7.16 -0.05 23.19
C ILE A 48 -8.17 -0.40 22.11
N ASN A 49 -8.78 0.61 21.53
CA ASN A 49 -9.66 0.48 20.37
C ASN A 49 -8.89 0.97 19.13
N GLU A 50 -8.85 0.13 18.10
CA GLU A 50 -8.22 0.45 16.83
C GLU A 50 -9.24 0.23 15.69
N ILE A 51 -9.39 1.25 14.86
CA ILE A 51 -10.26 1.24 13.69
C ILE A 51 -9.35 1.50 12.50
N GLU A 52 -9.33 0.57 11.55
CA GLU A 52 -8.45 0.64 10.39
C GLU A 52 -9.22 0.27 9.13
N TYR A 53 -9.15 1.14 8.13
CA TYR A 53 -9.60 0.87 6.78
C TYR A 53 -8.38 0.95 5.85
N ILE A 54 -8.12 -0.11 5.10
CA ILE A 54 -7.00 -0.18 4.16
C ILE A 54 -7.53 -0.58 2.80
N GLU A 55 -7.22 0.22 1.80
CA GLU A 55 -7.44 -0.10 0.40
C GLU A 55 -6.10 -0.34 -0.30
N ARG A 56 -6.02 -1.40 -1.08
CA ARG A 56 -4.87 -1.73 -1.93
C ARG A 56 -5.37 -1.99 -3.33
N GLU A 57 -4.73 -1.36 -4.29
CA GLU A 57 -4.99 -1.60 -5.70
C GLU A 57 -3.68 -1.94 -6.41
N LEU A 58 -3.77 -2.85 -7.37
CA LEU A 58 -2.71 -3.15 -8.32
C LEU A 58 -3.32 -3.13 -9.71
N MET A 59 -2.72 -2.35 -10.59
CA MET A 59 -2.98 -2.36 -12.03
C MET A 59 -1.70 -2.72 -12.77
N SER A 60 -1.74 -3.74 -13.60
CA SER A 60 -0.60 -4.18 -14.41
C SER A 60 -1.04 -4.34 -15.85
N ASN A 61 -0.36 -3.67 -16.76
CA ASN A 61 -0.53 -3.80 -18.19
C ASN A 61 0.74 -4.37 -18.79
N GLN A 62 0.63 -5.45 -19.55
CA GLN A 62 1.75 -6.11 -20.18
C GLN A 62 1.48 -6.26 -21.67
N LEU A 63 2.46 -5.90 -22.49
CA LEU A 63 2.51 -6.15 -23.91
C LEU A 63 3.74 -7.00 -24.23
N GLN A 64 3.56 -8.08 -24.96
CA GLN A 64 4.64 -8.98 -25.35
C GLN A 64 4.49 -9.39 -26.80
N GLY A 65 5.61 -9.66 -27.44
CA GLY A 65 5.63 -10.18 -28.81
C GLY A 65 6.69 -11.24 -28.99
N ASP A 66 6.33 -12.25 -29.77
CA ASP A 66 7.20 -13.36 -30.17
C ASP A 66 7.30 -13.37 -31.68
N HIS A 67 8.51 -13.33 -32.21
CA HIS A 67 8.78 -13.22 -33.62
C HIS A 67 9.84 -14.23 -34.04
N TYR A 68 9.52 -15.00 -35.08
CA TYR A 68 10.43 -15.96 -35.70
C TYR A 68 10.74 -15.55 -37.13
N PHE A 69 12.00 -15.48 -37.48
CA PHE A 69 12.50 -15.11 -38.80
C PHE A 69 13.31 -16.26 -39.40
N PRO A 70 12.67 -17.22 -40.11
CA PRO A 70 13.37 -18.38 -40.61
C PRO A 70 14.46 -18.06 -41.66
N SER A 71 14.30 -16.98 -42.41
CA SER A 71 15.26 -16.51 -43.41
C SER A 71 16.48 -15.79 -42.83
N ILE A 72 16.52 -15.48 -41.52
CA ILE A 72 17.61 -14.79 -40.86
C ILE A 72 18.24 -15.72 -39.82
N ASN A 73 18.82 -16.81 -40.28
CA ASN A 73 19.46 -17.82 -39.43
C ASN A 73 18.57 -18.30 -38.27
N GLU A 74 17.30 -18.56 -38.55
CA GLU A 74 16.31 -18.99 -37.57
C GLU A 74 16.22 -18.04 -36.35
N LEU A 75 16.32 -16.74 -36.61
CA LEU A 75 16.29 -15.73 -35.57
C LEU A 75 14.93 -15.71 -34.84
N VAL A 76 14.97 -15.88 -33.53
CA VAL A 76 13.84 -15.70 -32.62
C VAL A 76 14.06 -14.41 -31.86
N VAL A 77 13.04 -13.54 -31.83
CA VAL A 77 13.05 -12.28 -31.05
C VAL A 77 11.83 -12.28 -30.15
N ASN A 78 12.06 -12.21 -28.85
CA ASN A 78 11.01 -12.06 -27.86
C ASN A 78 11.18 -10.73 -27.16
N TRP A 79 10.11 -9.98 -27.04
CA TRP A 79 10.13 -8.73 -26.28
C TRP A 79 8.92 -8.63 -25.37
N ARG A 80 9.10 -7.92 -24.28
CA ARG A 80 8.02 -7.62 -23.33
C ARG A 80 8.17 -6.19 -22.82
N TYR A 81 7.04 -5.57 -22.60
CA TYR A 81 6.91 -4.31 -21.88
C TYR A 81 5.82 -4.46 -20.83
N SER A 82 6.08 -4.03 -19.64
CA SER A 82 5.05 -3.96 -18.60
C SER A 82 5.08 -2.61 -17.88
N ASP A 83 3.90 -2.16 -17.51
CA ASP A 83 3.65 -1.00 -16.69
C ASP A 83 2.77 -1.42 -15.51
N VAL A 84 3.21 -1.10 -14.29
CA VAL A 84 2.55 -1.54 -13.05
C VAL A 84 2.41 -0.36 -12.12
N THR A 85 1.19 -0.11 -11.67
CA THR A 85 0.90 0.83 -10.58
C THR A 85 0.31 0.04 -9.41
N ALA A 86 0.89 0.21 -8.23
CA ALA A 86 0.36 -0.34 -6.99
C ALA A 86 0.13 0.77 -5.98
N THR A 87 -1.07 0.85 -5.41
CA THR A 87 -1.42 1.83 -4.39
C THR A 87 -1.80 1.16 -3.08
N ARG A 88 -1.55 1.86 -1.99
CA ARG A 88 -2.07 1.53 -0.67
C ARG A 88 -2.52 2.79 0.02
N ASP A 89 -3.83 2.89 0.26
CA ASP A 89 -4.44 3.98 0.97
C ASP A 89 -4.94 3.54 2.34
N VAL A 90 -4.64 4.34 3.35
CA VAL A 90 -5.18 4.24 4.71
C VAL A 90 -5.74 5.61 5.06
N PRO A 91 -6.98 5.89 4.62
CA PRO A 91 -7.56 7.23 4.72
C PRO A 91 -7.86 7.66 6.14
N ASP A 92 -7.94 6.73 7.08
CA ASP A 92 -8.19 7.06 8.48
C ASP A 92 -7.95 5.82 9.37
N ASN A 93 -6.77 5.72 9.95
CA ASN A 93 -6.48 4.76 11.01
C ASN A 93 -6.56 5.48 12.35
N ARG A 94 -7.40 5.00 13.26
CA ARG A 94 -7.63 5.57 14.57
C ARG A 94 -7.28 4.58 15.64
N ARG A 95 -6.54 5.04 16.64
CA ARG A 95 -6.22 4.28 17.83
C ARG A 95 -6.50 5.13 19.07
N TYR A 96 -7.30 4.57 19.99
CA TYR A 96 -7.69 5.21 21.23
C TYR A 96 -7.38 4.28 22.39
N ARG A 97 -6.85 4.86 23.47
CA ARG A 97 -6.52 4.16 24.71
C ARG A 97 -7.38 4.68 25.85
N TYR A 98 -7.89 3.74 26.64
CA TYR A 98 -8.53 3.99 27.92
C TYR A 98 -7.74 3.27 29.00
N ASP A 99 -7.51 3.95 30.12
CA ASP A 99 -6.91 3.38 31.32
C ASP A 99 -8.01 3.06 32.33
N LEU A 100 -7.94 1.91 33.01
CA LEU A 100 -8.87 1.55 34.07
C LEU A 100 -8.46 2.26 35.35
N LEU A 101 -9.16 3.34 35.72
CA LEU A 101 -8.90 4.16 36.88
C LEU A 101 -10.10 4.07 37.85
N ASN A 102 -9.86 3.68 39.11
CA ASN A 102 -10.90 3.58 40.14
C ASN A 102 -12.15 2.76 39.71
N GLY A 103 -11.93 1.72 38.89
CA GLY A 103 -13.01 0.85 38.42
C GLY A 103 -13.77 1.35 37.18
N ALA A 104 -13.37 2.49 36.59
CA ALA A 104 -13.95 3.02 35.37
C ALA A 104 -12.88 3.20 34.26
N TYR A 105 -13.24 2.86 33.02
CA TYR A 105 -12.40 3.16 31.86
C TYR A 105 -12.43 4.66 31.58
N THR A 106 -11.28 5.27 31.59
CA THR A 106 -11.09 6.70 31.40
C THR A 106 -10.20 6.93 30.18
N PHE A 107 -10.61 7.78 29.25
CA PHE A 107 -9.82 8.11 28.08
C PHE A 107 -8.45 8.65 28.49
N SER A 108 -7.40 8.13 27.86
CA SER A 108 -6.02 8.48 28.19
C SER A 108 -5.61 9.75 27.47
N THR A 109 -5.26 10.79 28.24
CA THR A 109 -4.71 12.06 27.72
C THR A 109 -3.22 12.00 27.46
N ARG A 110 -2.57 10.83 27.61
CA ARG A 110 -1.15 10.62 27.30
C ARG A 110 -0.88 10.83 25.81
N ALA A 111 0.34 11.18 25.45
CA ALA A 111 0.75 11.46 24.08
C ALA A 111 0.52 10.27 23.11
N ASP A 112 0.51 9.03 23.64
CA ASP A 112 0.20 7.81 22.91
C ASP A 112 -1.26 7.36 23.08
N GLY A 113 -2.05 8.11 23.85
CA GLY A 113 -3.44 7.78 24.21
C GLY A 113 -4.42 7.87 23.05
N ASN A 114 -4.09 8.67 22.07
CA ASN A 114 -4.87 8.78 20.85
C ASN A 114 -3.97 9.10 19.66
N VAL A 115 -4.18 8.40 18.56
CA VAL A 115 -3.45 8.64 17.31
C VAL A 115 -4.40 8.45 16.13
N ARG A 116 -4.35 9.41 15.23
CA ARG A 116 -5.03 9.33 13.95
C ARG A 116 -4.00 9.42 12.83
N ARG A 117 -3.99 8.44 11.93
CA ARG A 117 -3.03 8.33 10.84
C ARG A 117 -3.74 8.30 9.51
N PHE A 118 -3.13 9.00 8.56
CA PHE A 118 -3.48 8.97 7.15
C PHE A 118 -2.23 8.53 6.42
N MET A 119 -2.32 7.53 5.56
CA MET A 119 -1.19 7.02 4.82
C MET A 119 -1.59 6.82 3.36
N ALA A 120 -0.75 7.27 2.45
CA ALA A 120 -0.85 6.98 1.03
C ALA A 120 0.51 6.48 0.54
N LEU A 121 0.49 5.43 -0.27
CA LEU A 121 1.66 4.90 -0.94
C LEU A 121 1.29 4.61 -2.37
N GLU A 122 2.16 5.02 -3.29
CA GLU A 122 2.08 4.73 -4.70
C GLU A 122 3.43 4.21 -5.20
N ASP A 123 3.43 3.03 -5.80
CA ASP A 123 4.54 2.40 -6.48
C ASP A 123 4.24 2.35 -7.97
N ASN A 124 5.07 2.98 -8.78
CA ASN A 124 5.05 2.89 -10.24
C ASN A 124 6.29 2.14 -10.71
N ALA A 125 6.11 1.15 -11.57
CA ALA A 125 7.21 0.38 -12.12
C ALA A 125 6.97 0.14 -13.62
N SER A 126 8.02 0.30 -14.42
CA SER A 126 8.04 -0.13 -15.81
C SER A 126 9.19 -1.09 -16.07
N ASP A 127 8.94 -2.08 -16.89
CA ASP A 127 9.89 -3.12 -17.27
C ASP A 127 9.88 -3.29 -18.77
N PHE A 128 11.06 -3.29 -19.39
CA PHE A 128 11.26 -3.65 -20.78
C PHE A 128 12.29 -4.75 -20.88
N GLY A 129 11.97 -5.81 -21.61
CA GLY A 129 12.87 -6.91 -21.94
C GLY A 129 12.90 -7.21 -23.42
N LEU A 130 14.05 -7.53 -23.94
CA LEU A 130 14.28 -7.96 -25.32
C LEU A 130 15.30 -9.10 -25.32
N ASP A 131 14.94 -10.22 -25.92
CA ASP A 131 15.79 -11.38 -26.09
C ASP A 131 15.85 -11.76 -27.57
N ALA A 132 17.04 -12.05 -28.08
CA ALA A 132 17.26 -12.53 -29.44
C ALA A 132 18.13 -13.79 -29.42
N THR A 133 17.69 -14.81 -30.15
CA THR A 133 18.41 -16.07 -30.31
C THR A 133 18.52 -16.40 -31.78
N MET A 134 19.70 -16.78 -32.26
CA MET A 134 19.93 -17.18 -33.65
C MET A 134 20.81 -18.41 -33.75
N VAL A 135 20.66 -19.16 -34.85
CA VAL A 135 21.48 -20.31 -35.16
C VAL A 135 22.53 -19.92 -36.20
N LEU A 136 23.80 -20.17 -35.88
CA LEU A 136 24.92 -19.95 -36.80
C LEU A 136 25.50 -21.29 -37.22
N TYR A 137 25.69 -21.47 -38.52
CA TYR A 137 26.28 -22.68 -39.09
C TYR A 137 27.75 -22.45 -39.37
N GLY A 138 28.60 -23.21 -38.69
CA GLY A 138 30.07 -23.09 -38.81
C GLY A 138 30.68 -24.20 -39.67
N PRO A 139 32.07 -24.20 -39.79
CA PRO A 139 32.80 -25.23 -40.50
C PRO A 139 32.53 -26.64 -39.95
N ALA A 140 32.67 -27.67 -40.79
CA ALA A 140 32.49 -29.08 -40.47
C ALA A 140 31.08 -29.40 -39.88
N ASN A 141 30.03 -28.70 -40.38
CA ASN A 141 28.64 -28.85 -39.94
C ASN A 141 28.42 -28.53 -38.46
N SER A 142 29.29 -27.72 -37.86
CA SER A 142 29.06 -27.25 -36.50
C SER A 142 27.89 -26.26 -36.45
N VAL A 143 27.07 -26.40 -35.39
CA VAL A 143 25.94 -25.50 -35.13
C VAL A 143 26.25 -24.74 -33.85
N ILE A 144 26.16 -23.42 -33.91
CA ILE A 144 26.37 -22.50 -32.78
C ILE A 144 25.06 -21.76 -32.55
N THR A 145 24.53 -21.82 -31.35
CA THR A 145 23.40 -20.97 -30.94
C THR A 145 23.96 -19.75 -30.24
N ALA A 146 23.68 -18.57 -30.81
CA ALA A 146 23.99 -17.27 -30.22
C ALA A 146 22.74 -16.66 -29.58
N GLN A 147 22.88 -16.15 -28.36
CA GLN A 147 21.79 -15.48 -27.64
C GLN A 147 22.28 -14.17 -27.07
N ALA A 148 21.46 -13.11 -27.17
CA ALA A 148 21.70 -11.82 -26.55
C ALA A 148 20.38 -11.27 -26.00
N GLY A 149 20.45 -10.54 -24.90
CA GLY A 149 19.26 -9.94 -24.28
C GLY A 149 19.57 -8.59 -23.65
N TYR A 150 18.52 -7.80 -23.47
CA TYR A 150 18.53 -6.52 -22.79
C TYR A 150 17.32 -6.44 -21.86
N VAL A 151 17.54 -5.92 -20.64
CA VAL A 151 16.47 -5.66 -19.66
C VAL A 151 16.68 -4.27 -19.09
N GLN A 152 15.61 -3.51 -19.00
CA GLN A 152 15.55 -2.21 -18.31
C GLN A 152 14.37 -2.21 -17.35
N ASN A 153 14.63 -1.82 -16.09
CA ASN A 153 13.62 -1.66 -15.06
C ASN A 153 13.71 -0.25 -14.49
N GLU A 154 12.56 0.41 -14.35
CA GLU A 154 12.43 1.69 -13.65
C GLU A 154 11.40 1.53 -12.56
N LYS A 155 11.67 2.11 -11.39
CA LYS A 155 10.75 2.08 -10.27
C LYS A 155 10.78 3.41 -9.53
N GLU A 156 9.58 3.95 -9.29
CA GLU A 156 9.37 5.12 -8.48
C GLU A 156 8.41 4.78 -7.33
N ARG A 157 8.73 5.26 -6.12
CA ARG A 157 7.89 5.10 -4.95
C ARG A 157 7.66 6.44 -4.31
N ASN A 158 6.39 6.77 -4.11
CA ASN A 158 5.94 7.93 -3.36
C ASN A 158 5.17 7.44 -2.14
N SER A 159 5.51 7.96 -0.96
CA SER A 159 4.79 7.65 0.27
C SER A 159 4.58 8.90 1.11
N GLU A 160 3.40 9.03 1.67
CA GLU A 160 3.05 10.10 2.60
C GLU A 160 2.39 9.51 3.83
N ILE A 161 2.82 9.94 5.01
CA ILE A 161 2.22 9.59 6.29
C ILE A 161 1.97 10.86 7.07
N ARG A 162 0.71 11.10 7.47
CA ARG A 162 0.33 12.20 8.36
C ARG A 162 -0.24 11.64 9.64
N ARG A 163 0.25 12.15 10.78
CA ARG A 163 -0.16 11.73 12.11
C ARG A 163 -0.72 12.90 12.88
N TYR A 164 -1.83 12.68 13.53
CA TYR A 164 -2.49 13.64 14.37
C TYR A 164 -2.78 13.05 15.75
N THR A 165 -2.82 13.90 16.75
CA THR A 165 -3.28 13.58 18.10
C THR A 165 -4.04 14.74 18.69
N PHE A 166 -4.93 14.45 19.63
CA PHE A 166 -5.55 15.46 20.47
C PHE A 166 -4.73 15.62 21.75
N PHE A 167 -4.20 16.80 21.94
CA PHE A 167 -3.52 17.19 23.17
C PHE A 167 -4.49 17.81 24.16
N ASP A 168 -4.31 17.49 25.43
CA ASP A 168 -4.94 18.18 26.53
C ASP A 168 -4.39 19.60 26.66
N ARG A 169 -5.27 20.59 26.71
CA ARG A 169 -4.90 22.02 26.80
C ARG A 169 -5.38 22.67 28.05
N GLY A 170 -6.46 22.21 28.63
CA GLY A 170 -7.09 22.88 29.72
C GLY A 170 -7.88 21.98 30.65
N SER A 171 -8.69 22.60 31.52
CA SER A 171 -9.39 21.90 32.60
C SER A 171 -10.40 20.85 32.10
N LEU A 172 -11.04 21.07 30.94
CA LEU A 172 -12.00 20.09 30.40
C LEU A 172 -11.31 18.79 30.00
N ALA A 173 -10.09 18.84 29.46
CA ALA A 173 -9.32 17.68 29.10
C ALA A 173 -8.83 16.85 30.30
N ASN A 174 -9.03 17.34 31.51
CA ASN A 174 -8.71 16.65 32.76
C ASN A 174 -9.98 16.34 33.60
N ASP A 175 -11.17 16.66 33.07
CA ASP A 175 -12.45 16.31 33.72
C ASP A 175 -12.72 14.82 33.61
N GLN A 176 -12.66 14.09 34.72
CA GLN A 176 -12.87 12.65 34.78
C GLN A 176 -14.26 12.24 34.29
N ASN A 177 -15.29 13.09 34.53
CA ASN A 177 -16.64 12.80 34.05
C ASN A 177 -16.72 12.87 32.52
N LEU A 178 -16.03 13.81 31.90
CA LEU A 178 -15.91 13.91 30.44
C LEU A 178 -15.11 12.74 29.87
N LEU A 179 -13.96 12.43 30.45
CA LEU A 179 -13.06 11.38 29.93
C LEU A 179 -13.61 9.96 30.06
N GLN A 180 -14.66 9.75 30.83
CA GLN A 180 -15.39 8.48 30.97
C GLN A 180 -16.54 8.32 29.95
N GLN A 181 -16.82 9.37 29.17
CA GLN A 181 -17.84 9.32 28.13
C GLN A 181 -17.32 8.63 26.85
N ASP A 182 -18.23 8.45 25.91
CA ASP A 182 -17.88 7.99 24.55
C ASP A 182 -17.03 9.03 23.81
N LEU A 183 -16.33 8.57 22.75
CA LEU A 183 -15.42 9.44 21.98
C LEU A 183 -16.10 10.61 21.28
N GLU A 184 -17.38 10.46 20.90
CA GLU A 184 -18.13 11.54 20.25
C GLU A 184 -18.39 12.67 21.23
N THR A 185 -18.68 12.33 22.49
CA THR A 185 -18.82 13.29 23.57
C THR A 185 -17.50 13.89 23.99
N VAL A 186 -16.43 13.08 24.16
CA VAL A 186 -15.09 13.57 24.54
C VAL A 186 -14.58 14.57 23.51
N PHE A 187 -14.71 14.26 22.23
CA PHE A 187 -14.24 15.11 21.14
C PHE A 187 -15.35 15.89 20.43
N ALA A 188 -16.42 16.21 21.14
CA ALA A 188 -17.43 17.13 20.66
C ALA A 188 -16.81 18.50 20.34
N PRO A 189 -17.33 19.24 19.36
CA PRO A 189 -16.74 20.52 18.91
C PRO A 189 -16.48 21.52 20.04
N GLU A 190 -17.34 21.57 21.04
CA GLU A 190 -17.22 22.43 22.23
C GLU A 190 -16.04 22.08 23.11
N ASN A 191 -15.57 20.83 23.08
CA ASN A 191 -14.43 20.34 23.84
C ASN A 191 -13.09 20.51 23.07
N ILE A 192 -13.15 20.81 21.77
CA ILE A 192 -11.99 21.17 20.96
C ILE A 192 -11.81 22.68 21.01
N ALA A 193 -11.28 23.14 22.14
CA ALA A 193 -11.21 24.55 22.51
C ALA A 193 -9.97 24.80 23.40
N PRO A 194 -9.57 26.07 23.66
CA PRO A 194 -8.39 26.36 24.47
C PRO A 194 -8.41 25.81 25.90
N ASN A 195 -9.58 25.51 26.45
CA ASN A 195 -9.74 24.88 27.77
C ASN A 195 -10.01 23.35 27.69
N GLY A 196 -9.99 22.77 26.51
CA GLY A 196 -10.23 21.35 26.25
C GLY A 196 -9.10 20.67 25.50
N PHE A 197 -9.39 20.17 24.31
CA PHE A 197 -8.42 19.49 23.46
C PHE A 197 -7.98 20.37 22.28
N GLU A 198 -6.76 20.14 21.81
CA GLU A 198 -6.21 20.74 20.60
C GLU A 198 -5.71 19.64 19.65
N LEU A 199 -6.20 19.62 18.43
CA LEU A 199 -5.68 18.73 17.39
C LEU A 199 -4.31 19.21 16.90
N ARG A 200 -3.30 18.37 16.98
CA ARG A 200 -1.94 18.65 16.50
C ARG A 200 -1.46 17.60 15.52
N GLU A 201 -0.74 18.06 14.52
CA GLU A 201 0.01 17.20 13.64
C GLU A 201 1.36 16.82 14.27
N LEU A 202 1.66 15.52 14.25
CA LEU A 202 2.90 14.92 14.76
C LEU A 202 3.73 14.27 13.65
N THR A 203 3.42 14.56 12.40
CA THR A 203 4.17 14.03 11.25
C THR A 203 5.65 14.42 11.37
N ARG A 204 6.55 13.47 11.20
CA ARG A 204 7.99 13.69 11.24
C ARG A 204 8.56 13.63 9.83
N ALA A 205 9.68 14.30 9.58
CA ALA A 205 10.39 14.25 8.30
C ALA A 205 10.81 12.82 7.88
N THR A 206 10.91 11.90 8.86
CA THR A 206 11.23 10.48 8.62
C THR A 206 9.99 9.63 8.29
N ASP A 207 8.81 10.21 8.27
CA ASP A 207 7.56 9.49 7.99
C ASP A 207 7.21 9.48 6.48
N ASN A 208 7.99 10.21 5.64
CA ASN A 208 7.81 10.32 4.17
C ASN A 208 8.99 9.70 3.43
#